data_fc16633bd66283a2c132a90265e9e595
#
_entry.id   fc16633bd66283a2c132a90265e9e595
#
_cell.length_a   1.000
_cell.length_b   1.000
_cell.length_c   1.000
_cell.angle_alpha   90.00
_cell.angle_beta   90.00
_cell.angle_gamma   90.00
#
_symmetry.space_group_name_H-M   'P 1'
#
loop_
_entity.id
_entity.type
_entity.pdbx_description
1 polymer ?
#
loop_
_entity_poly.entity_id
_entity_poly.type
_entity_poly.pdbx_seq_one_letter_code
_entity_poly.pdbx_strand_id
1 'polypeptide(L)'
;SGIGRAAAIAFAREGADIALHFFPGEEKDAEEVAHYIREAGRKVILLPADLRDKQAPEELVAQAREALGGLDTLVLNAAQQISCAAIEELPMEQVIDTFHVNIIAMFGIVKAAVPHLPAGSSIVTTTSVQAFNPSEHLLDYAATKASIANFTVGLAKQLAPKGIRVNGVAPGPIWTPLQLDHGQPIEELPEFGQHSLLERAGQPAELAPVYVFLASNDASYVTAQVYGVTGGEAINL
;
A
#
# COMPACT_ATOMS: atom_id res chain seq x y z
N SER A 1 -8.31 7.26 -1.91
CA SER A 1 -8.85 6.48 -3.03
C SER A 1 -8.42 5.01 -2.97
N GLY A 2 -9.06 4.14 -3.73
CA GLY A 2 -8.64 2.76 -3.97
C GLY A 2 -8.47 1.88 -2.72
N ILE A 3 -7.41 1.06 -2.73
CA ILE A 3 -7.14 0.03 -1.72
C ILE A 3 -6.88 0.66 -0.34
N GLY A 4 -6.10 1.76 -0.29
CA GLY A 4 -5.80 2.45 0.96
C GLY A 4 -7.05 2.98 1.66
N ARG A 5 -8.00 3.57 0.90
CA ARG A 5 -9.31 3.98 1.38
C ARG A 5 -10.08 2.79 2.00
N ALA A 6 -10.17 1.68 1.26
CA ALA A 6 -10.92 0.52 1.72
C ALA A 6 -10.30 -0.08 2.99
N ALA A 7 -8.98 -0.17 3.06
CA ALA A 7 -8.26 -0.63 4.25
C ALA A 7 -8.51 0.30 5.45
N ALA A 8 -8.38 1.62 5.29
CA ALA A 8 -8.58 2.59 6.36
C ALA A 8 -10.00 2.51 6.97
N ILE A 9 -11.03 2.41 6.11
CA ILE A 9 -12.43 2.25 6.55
C ILE A 9 -12.62 0.91 7.28
N ALA A 10 -12.04 -0.18 6.78
CA ALA A 10 -12.13 -1.48 7.44
C ALA A 10 -11.45 -1.48 8.81
N PHE A 11 -10.24 -0.93 8.92
CA PHE A 11 -9.56 -0.75 10.21
C PHE A 11 -10.37 0.06 11.20
N ALA A 12 -11.00 1.15 10.77
CA ALA A 12 -11.85 1.96 11.63
C ALA A 12 -13.06 1.17 12.15
N ARG A 13 -13.69 0.35 11.32
CA ARG A 13 -14.80 -0.54 11.72
C ARG A 13 -14.38 -1.60 12.73
N GLU A 14 -13.11 -2.03 12.70
CA GLU A 14 -12.52 -2.94 13.69
C GLU A 14 -11.94 -2.22 14.91
N GLY A 15 -12.13 -0.90 15.02
CA GLY A 15 -11.84 -0.14 16.23
C GLY A 15 -10.52 0.63 16.20
N ALA A 16 -9.81 0.72 15.08
CA ALA A 16 -8.59 1.49 14.97
C ALA A 16 -8.85 2.99 14.80
N ASP A 17 -8.02 3.83 15.41
CA ASP A 17 -7.88 5.24 15.07
C ASP A 17 -6.90 5.39 13.90
N ILE A 18 -7.15 6.31 12.98
CA ILE A 18 -6.47 6.36 11.69
C ILE A 18 -5.70 7.68 11.49
N ALA A 19 -4.42 7.58 11.14
CA ALA A 19 -3.69 8.64 10.47
C ALA A 19 -3.70 8.33 8.96
N LEU A 20 -4.36 9.17 8.18
CA LEU A 20 -4.57 8.99 6.76
C LEU A 20 -3.67 9.92 5.96
N HIS A 21 -2.65 9.38 5.32
CA HIS A 21 -1.83 10.10 4.35
C HIS A 21 -2.53 10.14 2.98
N PHE A 22 -2.43 11.28 2.31
CA PHE A 22 -2.90 11.48 0.94
C PHE A 22 -2.02 12.51 0.21
N PHE A 23 -2.03 12.47 -1.12
CA PHE A 23 -1.30 13.44 -1.94
C PHE A 23 -2.01 14.80 -1.93
N PRO A 24 -1.27 15.93 -1.80
CA PRO A 24 -1.87 17.27 -1.87
C PRO A 24 -2.69 17.48 -3.14
N GLY A 25 -3.92 17.96 -2.99
CA GLY A 25 -4.93 18.06 -4.06
C GLY A 25 -6.03 17.00 -4.00
N GLU A 26 -5.87 15.95 -3.17
CA GLU A 26 -6.87 14.89 -2.97
C GLU A 26 -7.69 15.10 -1.67
N GLU A 27 -7.78 16.32 -1.16
CA GLU A 27 -8.44 16.65 0.12
C GLU A 27 -9.90 16.20 0.14
N LYS A 28 -10.60 16.31 -0.98
CA LYS A 28 -12.01 15.90 -1.09
C LYS A 28 -12.19 14.40 -0.84
N ASP A 29 -11.33 13.59 -1.44
CA ASP A 29 -11.37 12.14 -1.27
C ASP A 29 -10.95 11.74 0.14
N ALA A 30 -9.94 12.43 0.70
CA ALA A 30 -9.48 12.21 2.06
C ALA A 30 -10.58 12.55 3.09
N GLU A 31 -11.32 13.66 2.92
CA GLU A 31 -12.43 14.01 3.79
C GLU A 31 -13.60 13.03 3.68
N GLU A 32 -13.87 12.50 2.50
CA GLU A 32 -14.88 11.45 2.35
C GLU A 32 -14.49 10.19 3.14
N VAL A 33 -13.23 9.77 3.08
CA VAL A 33 -12.74 8.65 3.89
C VAL A 33 -12.83 8.96 5.39
N ALA A 34 -12.44 10.19 5.78
CA ALA A 34 -12.53 10.63 7.17
C ALA A 34 -13.97 10.64 7.69
N HIS A 35 -14.94 10.97 6.84
CA HIS A 35 -16.36 10.87 7.19
C HIS A 35 -16.74 9.45 7.61
N TYR A 36 -16.41 8.42 6.81
CA TYR A 36 -16.70 7.02 7.16
C TYR A 36 -15.98 6.54 8.41
N ILE A 37 -14.76 7.01 8.66
CA ILE A 37 -14.01 6.69 9.87
C ILE A 37 -14.70 7.29 11.12
N ARG A 38 -15.14 8.54 11.02
CA ARG A 38 -15.91 9.22 12.10
C ARG A 38 -17.27 8.54 12.35
N GLU A 39 -17.97 8.10 11.30
CA GLU A 39 -19.21 7.30 11.41
C GLU A 39 -18.98 5.97 12.14
N ALA A 40 -17.82 5.37 11.99
CA ALA A 40 -17.41 4.19 12.77
C ALA A 40 -17.04 4.52 14.25
N GLY A 41 -17.17 5.80 14.64
CA GLY A 41 -16.85 6.26 16.00
C GLY A 41 -15.36 6.35 16.27
N ARG A 42 -14.51 6.44 15.24
CA ARG A 42 -13.05 6.45 15.38
C ARG A 42 -12.46 7.82 15.08
N LYS A 43 -11.29 8.05 15.69
CA LYS A 43 -10.49 9.24 15.42
C LYS A 43 -9.80 9.13 14.07
N VAL A 44 -9.76 10.23 13.34
CA VAL A 44 -8.99 10.34 12.10
C VAL A 44 -8.22 11.64 12.07
N ILE A 45 -6.99 11.57 11.59
CA ILE A 45 -6.18 12.73 11.23
C ILE A 45 -5.80 12.63 9.76
N LEU A 46 -5.89 13.74 9.05
CA LEU A 46 -5.57 13.89 7.64
C LEU A 46 -4.18 14.49 7.50
N LEU A 47 -3.30 13.83 6.77
CA LEU A 47 -1.88 14.16 6.62
C LEU A 47 -1.52 14.32 5.13
N PRO A 48 -1.70 15.51 4.55
CA PRO A 48 -1.27 15.78 3.18
C PRO A 48 0.26 15.80 3.10
N ALA A 49 0.84 15.05 2.17
CA ALA A 49 2.27 15.12 1.89
C ALA A 49 2.60 14.57 0.49
N ASP A 50 3.59 15.17 -0.15
CA ASP A 50 4.23 14.60 -1.34
C ASP A 50 5.38 13.69 -0.89
N LEU A 51 5.27 12.39 -1.16
CA LEU A 51 6.28 11.41 -0.77
C LEU A 51 7.62 11.55 -1.52
N ARG A 52 7.69 12.41 -2.53
CA ARG A 52 8.95 12.80 -3.18
C ARG A 52 9.76 13.77 -2.32
N ASP A 53 9.12 14.44 -1.37
CA ASP A 53 9.83 15.25 -0.38
C ASP A 53 10.56 14.34 0.62
N LYS A 54 11.86 14.57 0.76
CA LYS A 54 12.73 13.77 1.64
C LYS A 54 12.38 13.89 3.13
N GLN A 55 11.73 14.97 3.54
CA GLN A 55 11.33 15.21 4.93
C GLN A 55 9.96 14.63 5.26
N ALA A 56 9.10 14.44 4.25
CA ALA A 56 7.74 13.95 4.42
C ALA A 56 7.64 12.64 5.25
N PRO A 57 8.50 11.62 5.08
CA PRO A 57 8.43 10.40 5.87
C PRO A 57 8.56 10.61 7.39
N GLU A 58 9.52 11.44 7.83
CA GLU A 58 9.74 11.72 9.26
C GLU A 58 8.61 12.57 9.83
N GLU A 59 8.16 13.59 9.10
CA GLU A 59 7.06 14.47 9.51
C GLU A 59 5.72 13.73 9.61
N LEU A 60 5.39 12.87 8.65
CA LEU A 60 4.18 12.04 8.67
C LEU A 60 4.13 11.14 9.91
N VAL A 61 5.22 10.45 10.21
CA VAL A 61 5.31 9.56 11.37
C VAL A 61 5.21 10.35 12.68
N ALA A 62 5.88 11.49 12.77
CA ALA A 62 5.83 12.34 13.96
C ALA A 62 4.42 12.86 14.22
N GLN A 63 3.75 13.42 13.20
CA GLN A 63 2.39 13.94 13.30
C GLN A 63 1.36 12.84 13.62
N ALA A 64 1.46 11.67 12.96
CA ALA A 64 0.59 10.55 13.21
C ALA A 64 0.69 10.07 14.67
N ARG A 65 1.92 9.90 15.16
CA ARG A 65 2.19 9.46 16.54
C ARG A 65 1.67 10.46 17.57
N GLU A 66 1.94 11.75 17.37
CA GLU A 66 1.47 12.81 18.28
C GLU A 66 -0.05 12.84 18.34
N ALA A 67 -0.70 12.83 17.18
CA ALA A 67 -2.13 12.94 17.10
C ALA A 67 -2.86 11.71 17.62
N LEU A 68 -2.37 10.50 17.37
CA LEU A 68 -3.00 9.25 17.81
C LEU A 68 -2.57 8.82 19.23
N GLY A 69 -1.51 9.40 19.77
CA GLY A 69 -0.93 9.01 21.05
C GLY A 69 -0.06 7.75 20.98
N GLY A 70 0.27 7.26 19.79
CA GLY A 70 1.11 6.10 19.52
C GLY A 70 0.87 5.54 18.12
N LEU A 71 1.64 4.50 17.76
CA LEU A 71 1.48 3.72 16.54
C LEU A 71 1.67 2.25 16.88
N ASP A 72 0.81 1.38 16.35
CA ASP A 72 0.90 -0.08 16.46
C ASP A 72 0.74 -0.80 15.12
N THR A 73 0.13 -0.15 14.16
CA THR A 73 -0.04 -0.68 12.80
C THR A 73 0.43 0.34 11.77
N LEU A 74 1.24 -0.12 10.81
CA LEU A 74 1.71 0.68 9.69
C LEU A 74 1.32 0.01 8.38
N VAL A 75 0.53 0.70 7.54
CA VAL A 75 0.14 0.24 6.20
C VAL A 75 0.85 1.08 5.15
N LEU A 76 1.70 0.44 4.37
CA LEU A 76 2.51 1.04 3.30
C LEU A 76 1.85 0.72 1.96
N ASN A 77 0.91 1.57 1.54
CA ASN A 77 0.07 1.35 0.36
C ASN A 77 0.30 2.37 -0.77
N ALA A 78 0.70 3.59 -0.43
CA ALA A 78 0.91 4.64 -1.43
C ALA A 78 1.84 4.20 -2.55
N ALA A 79 1.48 4.49 -3.79
CA ALA A 79 2.27 4.14 -4.96
C ALA A 79 1.95 5.03 -6.16
N GLN A 80 2.91 5.16 -7.06
CA GLN A 80 2.77 5.70 -8.39
C GLN A 80 2.88 4.55 -9.41
N GLN A 81 2.06 4.60 -10.46
CA GLN A 81 2.04 3.66 -11.59
C GLN A 81 1.71 4.44 -12.84
N ILE A 82 2.60 4.43 -13.82
CA ILE A 82 2.41 5.07 -15.14
C ILE A 82 2.84 4.06 -16.19
N SER A 83 1.97 3.76 -17.13
CA SER A 83 2.27 2.83 -18.22
C SER A 83 3.17 3.48 -19.28
N CYS A 84 4.08 2.69 -19.85
CA CYS A 84 4.94 3.09 -20.96
C CYS A 84 5.08 1.93 -21.93
N ALA A 85 4.87 2.20 -23.24
CA ALA A 85 4.80 1.14 -24.25
C ALA A 85 6.15 0.49 -24.56
N ALA A 86 7.25 1.25 -24.50
CA ALA A 86 8.58 0.78 -24.88
C ALA A 86 9.66 1.35 -23.96
N ILE A 87 10.68 0.56 -23.66
CA ILE A 87 11.78 0.97 -22.77
C ILE A 87 12.53 2.22 -23.28
N GLU A 88 12.67 2.36 -24.57
CA GLU A 88 13.31 3.53 -25.21
C GLU A 88 12.50 4.82 -25.06
N GLU A 89 11.21 4.72 -24.80
CA GLU A 89 10.28 5.85 -24.56
C GLU A 89 10.13 6.16 -23.07
N LEU A 90 10.60 5.29 -22.18
CA LEU A 90 10.42 5.43 -20.73
C LEU A 90 11.28 6.60 -20.20
N PRO A 91 10.64 7.70 -19.72
CA PRO A 91 11.40 8.82 -19.19
C PRO A 91 12.13 8.43 -17.89
N MET A 92 13.43 8.75 -17.80
CA MET A 92 14.18 8.48 -16.55
C MET A 92 13.64 9.23 -15.36
N GLU A 93 13.01 10.37 -15.57
CA GLU A 93 12.32 11.13 -14.51
C GLU A 93 11.14 10.34 -13.92
N GLN A 94 10.33 9.68 -14.78
CA GLN A 94 9.28 8.76 -14.33
C GLN A 94 9.86 7.63 -13.48
N VAL A 95 10.95 7.00 -13.93
CA VAL A 95 11.62 5.93 -13.16
C VAL A 95 12.05 6.43 -11.78
N ILE A 96 12.69 7.61 -11.72
CA ILE A 96 13.15 8.21 -10.47
C ILE A 96 11.96 8.49 -9.52
N ASP A 97 10.89 9.09 -10.02
CA ASP A 97 9.70 9.41 -9.24
C ASP A 97 8.99 8.15 -8.74
N THR A 98 8.82 7.14 -9.62
CA THR A 98 8.23 5.85 -9.25
C THR A 98 9.03 5.16 -8.12
N PHE A 99 10.36 5.13 -8.22
CA PHE A 99 11.20 4.59 -7.17
C PHE A 99 11.18 5.44 -5.90
N HIS A 100 11.11 6.75 -6.04
CA HIS A 100 11.04 7.63 -4.87
C HIS A 100 9.77 7.41 -4.08
N VAL A 101 8.61 7.47 -4.73
CA VAL A 101 7.30 7.27 -4.09
C VAL A 101 7.15 5.86 -3.54
N ASN A 102 7.44 4.84 -4.37
CA ASN A 102 7.12 3.46 -4.03
C ASN A 102 8.14 2.81 -3.09
N ILE A 103 9.40 3.24 -3.12
CA ILE A 103 10.51 2.58 -2.41
C ILE A 103 11.18 3.51 -1.41
N ILE A 104 11.73 4.66 -1.85
CA ILE A 104 12.57 5.49 -0.99
C ILE A 104 11.76 6.06 0.18
N ALA A 105 10.56 6.57 -0.11
CA ALA A 105 9.65 7.06 0.92
C ALA A 105 9.23 5.95 1.90
N MET A 106 8.96 4.73 1.39
CA MET A 106 8.66 3.57 2.23
C MET A 106 9.78 3.26 3.23
N PHE A 107 11.04 3.25 2.80
CA PHE A 107 12.19 3.09 3.69
C PHE A 107 12.26 4.21 4.73
N GLY A 108 12.02 5.46 4.32
CA GLY A 108 11.99 6.62 5.22
C GLY A 108 10.93 6.49 6.30
N ILE A 109 9.68 6.14 5.92
CA ILE A 109 8.56 5.94 6.85
C ILE A 109 8.88 4.80 7.83
N VAL A 110 9.36 3.65 7.36
CA VAL A 110 9.70 2.53 8.23
C VAL A 110 10.82 2.90 9.20
N LYS A 111 11.88 3.55 8.70
CA LYS A 111 12.99 4.02 9.53
C LYS A 111 12.53 4.96 10.64
N ALA A 112 11.63 5.89 10.34
CA ALA A 112 11.06 6.82 11.31
C ALA A 112 10.10 6.13 12.29
N ALA A 113 9.28 5.16 11.83
CA ALA A 113 8.26 4.52 12.65
C ALA A 113 8.81 3.45 13.62
N VAL A 114 9.74 2.61 13.17
CA VAL A 114 10.23 1.42 13.93
C VAL A 114 10.69 1.73 15.36
N PRO A 115 11.38 2.86 15.67
CA PRO A 115 11.75 3.20 17.05
C PRO A 115 10.56 3.40 18.00
N HIS A 116 9.37 3.58 17.47
CA HIS A 116 8.16 3.92 18.19
C HIS A 116 7.08 2.82 18.18
N LEU A 117 7.32 1.74 17.44
CA LEU A 117 6.42 0.59 17.37
C LEU A 117 6.67 -0.36 18.56
N PRO A 118 5.67 -0.60 19.43
CA PRO A 118 5.80 -1.57 20.52
C PRO A 118 5.83 -3.02 20.01
N ALA A 119 6.24 -3.94 20.85
CA ALA A 119 6.08 -5.36 20.59
C ALA A 119 4.58 -5.69 20.39
N GLY A 120 4.28 -6.56 19.42
CA GLY A 120 2.91 -6.86 18.98
C GLY A 120 2.47 -6.03 17.76
N SER A 121 3.23 -4.99 17.39
CA SER A 121 2.93 -4.18 16.20
C SER A 121 2.99 -4.98 14.90
N SER A 122 2.32 -4.45 13.88
CA SER A 122 2.29 -5.02 12.53
C SER A 122 2.61 -3.98 11.46
N ILE A 123 3.41 -4.37 10.47
CA ILE A 123 3.64 -3.61 9.24
C ILE A 123 3.07 -4.41 8.07
N VAL A 124 2.20 -3.78 7.27
CA VAL A 124 1.61 -4.39 6.08
C VAL A 124 2.02 -3.56 4.85
N THR A 125 2.74 -4.20 3.94
CA THR A 125 3.16 -3.59 2.67
C THR A 125 2.20 -3.95 1.55
N THR A 126 2.11 -3.09 0.53
CA THR A 126 1.35 -3.38 -0.69
C THR A 126 2.31 -3.58 -1.86
N THR A 127 2.53 -4.83 -2.23
CA THR A 127 3.24 -5.21 -3.46
C THR A 127 2.25 -5.32 -4.62
N SER A 128 2.36 -6.28 -5.52
CA SER A 128 1.45 -6.52 -6.65
C SER A 128 1.74 -7.89 -7.27
N VAL A 129 0.80 -8.44 -8.04
CA VAL A 129 1.09 -9.54 -9.00
C VAL A 129 2.21 -9.16 -9.97
N GLN A 130 2.37 -7.88 -10.27
CA GLN A 130 3.43 -7.34 -11.11
C GLN A 130 4.85 -7.61 -10.55
N ALA A 131 4.98 -7.92 -9.27
CA ALA A 131 6.24 -8.34 -8.66
C ALA A 131 6.67 -9.74 -9.11
N PHE A 132 5.75 -10.57 -9.57
CA PHE A 132 5.92 -11.98 -9.89
C PHE A 132 5.70 -12.27 -11.38
N ASN A 133 4.79 -11.54 -12.01
CA ASN A 133 4.46 -11.62 -13.43
C ASN A 133 4.34 -10.20 -14.01
N PRO A 134 5.47 -9.56 -14.35
CA PRO A 134 5.49 -8.15 -14.78
C PRO A 134 4.89 -7.99 -16.18
N SER A 135 4.04 -6.97 -16.33
CA SER A 135 3.60 -6.46 -17.63
C SER A 135 4.73 -5.70 -18.33
N GLU A 136 4.81 -5.84 -19.64
CA GLU A 136 5.74 -5.10 -20.51
C GLU A 136 5.52 -3.58 -20.47
N HIS A 137 4.31 -3.14 -20.11
CA HIS A 137 3.96 -1.71 -20.03
C HIS A 137 4.27 -1.06 -18.67
N LEU A 138 4.73 -1.83 -17.66
CA LEU A 138 4.86 -1.37 -16.27
C LEU A 138 6.27 -1.65 -15.70
N LEU A 139 7.32 -1.48 -16.48
CA LEU A 139 8.67 -1.93 -16.11
C LEU A 139 9.19 -1.33 -14.81
N ASP A 140 9.10 -0.02 -14.65
CA ASP A 140 9.56 0.70 -13.45
C ASP A 140 8.68 0.35 -12.23
N TYR A 141 7.36 0.37 -12.42
CA TYR A 141 6.41 -0.02 -11.37
C TYR A 141 6.62 -1.47 -10.92
N ALA A 142 6.68 -2.43 -11.83
CA ALA A 142 6.88 -3.84 -11.53
C ALA A 142 8.19 -4.08 -10.76
N ALA A 143 9.27 -3.39 -11.16
CA ALA A 143 10.55 -3.44 -10.46
C ALA A 143 10.41 -2.94 -9.00
N THR A 144 9.65 -1.85 -8.76
CA THR A 144 9.39 -1.39 -7.39
C THR A 144 8.58 -2.40 -6.60
N LYS A 145 7.59 -3.05 -7.21
CA LYS A 145 6.73 -4.03 -6.52
C LYS A 145 7.48 -5.32 -6.16
N ALA A 146 8.42 -5.76 -7.01
CA ALA A 146 9.36 -6.83 -6.68
C ALA A 146 10.29 -6.44 -5.51
N SER A 147 10.77 -5.20 -5.50
CA SER A 147 11.57 -4.66 -4.41
C SER A 147 10.80 -4.64 -3.08
N ILE A 148 9.51 -4.27 -3.08
CA ILE A 148 8.65 -4.29 -1.89
C ILE A 148 8.45 -5.72 -1.37
N ALA A 149 8.23 -6.70 -2.25
CA ALA A 149 8.07 -8.10 -1.84
C ALA A 149 9.33 -8.61 -1.13
N ASN A 150 10.52 -8.31 -1.68
CA ASN A 150 11.80 -8.67 -1.07
C ASN A 150 12.04 -7.91 0.26
N PHE A 151 11.77 -6.60 0.28
CA PHE A 151 11.88 -5.76 1.47
C PHE A 151 11.01 -6.30 2.62
N THR A 152 9.78 -6.71 2.35
CA THR A 152 8.85 -7.28 3.33
C THR A 152 9.48 -8.45 4.08
N VAL A 153 10.07 -9.40 3.36
CA VAL A 153 10.72 -10.57 3.94
C VAL A 153 11.98 -10.19 4.71
N GLY A 154 12.80 -9.30 4.16
CA GLY A 154 14.01 -8.82 4.81
C GLY A 154 13.73 -8.06 6.11
N LEU A 155 12.76 -7.16 6.08
CA LEU A 155 12.34 -6.38 7.24
C LEU A 155 11.73 -7.26 8.34
N ALA A 156 10.93 -8.26 7.95
CA ALA A 156 10.37 -9.22 8.90
C ALA A 156 11.46 -9.92 9.72
N LYS A 157 12.55 -10.35 9.07
CA LYS A 157 13.69 -10.97 9.75
C LYS A 157 14.37 -10.02 10.74
N GLN A 158 14.47 -8.72 10.41
CA GLN A 158 15.08 -7.73 11.30
C GLN A 158 14.20 -7.38 12.50
N LEU A 159 12.86 -7.39 12.33
CA LEU A 159 11.93 -6.92 13.33
C LEU A 159 11.32 -8.04 14.19
N ALA A 160 11.43 -9.30 13.78
CA ALA A 160 10.95 -10.44 14.57
C ALA A 160 11.51 -10.47 16.01
N PRO A 161 12.81 -10.19 16.26
CA PRO A 161 13.34 -10.13 17.62
C PRO A 161 12.73 -9.00 18.47
N LYS A 162 12.09 -8.00 17.84
CA LYS A 162 11.38 -6.91 18.52
C LYS A 162 9.88 -7.25 18.73
N GLY A 163 9.42 -8.43 18.31
CA GLY A 163 8.01 -8.81 18.37
C GLY A 163 7.12 -8.08 17.37
N ILE A 164 7.68 -7.55 16.28
CA ILE A 164 6.96 -6.84 15.22
C ILE A 164 6.83 -7.77 14.01
N ARG A 165 5.61 -7.94 13.51
CA ARG A 165 5.33 -8.75 12.31
C ARG A 165 5.35 -7.85 11.08
N VAL A 166 5.82 -8.40 9.96
CA VAL A 166 5.82 -7.71 8.67
C VAL A 166 5.32 -8.66 7.60
N ASN A 167 4.26 -8.27 6.91
CA ASN A 167 3.67 -9.04 5.82
C ASN A 167 3.32 -8.13 4.65
N GLY A 168 3.07 -8.72 3.49
CA GLY A 168 2.67 -8.01 2.29
C GLY A 168 1.35 -8.52 1.73
N VAL A 169 0.63 -7.64 1.05
CA VAL A 169 -0.49 -7.98 0.19
C VAL A 169 -0.04 -7.78 -1.26
N ALA A 170 -0.32 -8.74 -2.12
CA ALA A 170 -0.10 -8.66 -3.57
C ALA A 170 -1.46 -8.61 -4.27
N PRO A 171 -1.97 -7.40 -4.59
CA PRO A 171 -3.17 -7.26 -5.39
C PRO A 171 -2.97 -7.79 -6.80
N GLY A 172 -4.01 -8.42 -7.35
CA GLY A 172 -4.20 -8.62 -8.78
C GLY A 172 -4.81 -7.40 -9.44
N PRO A 173 -5.57 -7.56 -10.53
CA PRO A 173 -6.28 -6.48 -11.19
C PRO A 173 -7.43 -5.98 -10.30
N ILE A 174 -7.22 -4.82 -9.68
CA ILE A 174 -8.20 -4.18 -8.78
C ILE A 174 -8.64 -2.85 -9.38
N TRP A 175 -9.94 -2.66 -9.48
CA TRP A 175 -10.54 -1.45 -10.04
C TRP A 175 -10.35 -0.25 -9.12
N THR A 176 -9.38 0.59 -9.43
CA THR A 176 -8.98 1.76 -8.64
C THR A 176 -8.73 2.97 -9.55
N PRO A 177 -8.78 4.21 -9.02
CA PRO A 177 -8.37 5.40 -9.77
C PRO A 177 -6.97 5.30 -10.36
N LEU A 178 -6.04 4.61 -9.70
CA LEU A 178 -4.68 4.39 -10.19
C LEU A 178 -4.63 3.78 -11.60
N GLN A 179 -5.59 2.92 -11.95
CA GLN A 179 -5.65 2.31 -13.29
C GLN A 179 -6.12 3.30 -14.34
N LEU A 180 -6.99 4.25 -13.95
CA LEU A 180 -7.57 5.25 -14.84
C LEU A 180 -6.66 6.44 -15.07
N ASP A 181 -5.77 6.74 -14.11
CA ASP A 181 -4.83 7.85 -14.15
C ASP A 181 -3.47 7.39 -14.72
N HIS A 182 -3.47 7.05 -16.02
CA HIS A 182 -2.30 6.56 -16.78
C HIS A 182 -1.68 5.24 -16.28
N GLY A 183 -2.30 4.56 -15.31
CA GLY A 183 -1.78 3.31 -14.75
C GLY A 183 -1.93 2.10 -15.66
N GLN A 184 -2.77 2.19 -16.70
CA GLN A 184 -2.96 1.18 -17.75
C GLN A 184 -3.13 1.84 -19.11
N PRO A 185 -2.78 1.16 -20.22
CA PRO A 185 -3.20 1.57 -21.54
C PRO A 185 -4.73 1.67 -21.61
N ILE A 186 -5.24 2.77 -22.16
CA ILE A 186 -6.70 3.05 -22.19
C ILE A 186 -7.44 1.96 -22.96
N GLU A 187 -6.85 1.42 -24.00
CA GLU A 187 -7.38 0.35 -24.83
C GLU A 187 -7.55 -0.98 -24.07
N GLU A 188 -6.80 -1.22 -22.99
CA GLU A 188 -6.87 -2.44 -22.19
C GLU A 188 -7.91 -2.35 -21.05
N LEU A 189 -8.37 -1.14 -20.70
CA LEU A 189 -9.32 -0.94 -19.61
C LEU A 189 -10.63 -1.73 -19.75
N PRO A 190 -11.23 -1.90 -20.95
CA PRO A 190 -12.47 -2.69 -21.11
C PRO A 190 -12.31 -4.17 -20.75
N GLU A 191 -11.10 -4.72 -20.89
CA GLU A 191 -10.79 -6.12 -20.60
C GLU A 191 -10.07 -6.32 -19.26
N PHE A 192 -9.88 -5.22 -18.50
CA PHE A 192 -9.13 -5.23 -17.26
C PHE A 192 -9.70 -6.22 -16.24
N GLY A 193 -8.86 -7.19 -15.86
CA GLY A 193 -9.20 -8.26 -14.91
C GLY A 193 -9.92 -9.47 -15.51
N GLN A 194 -10.32 -9.46 -16.78
CA GLN A 194 -11.00 -10.58 -17.44
C GLN A 194 -10.12 -11.84 -17.57
N HIS A 195 -8.79 -11.68 -17.51
CA HIS A 195 -7.83 -12.79 -17.55
C HIS A 195 -7.64 -13.50 -16.20
N SER A 196 -8.19 -12.96 -15.11
CA SER A 196 -8.19 -13.64 -13.82
C SER A 196 -9.11 -14.88 -13.86
N LEU A 197 -8.91 -15.86 -12.96
CA LEU A 197 -9.78 -17.04 -12.89
C LEU A 197 -11.24 -16.66 -12.51
N LEU A 198 -11.45 -15.50 -11.88
CA LEU A 198 -12.78 -14.98 -11.57
C LEU A 198 -13.38 -14.14 -12.71
N GLU A 199 -12.66 -13.99 -13.83
CA GLU A 199 -13.09 -13.30 -15.06
C GLU A 199 -13.57 -11.85 -14.82
N ARG A 200 -12.99 -11.18 -13.83
CA ARG A 200 -13.28 -9.78 -13.50
C ARG A 200 -12.17 -9.13 -12.70
N ALA A 201 -12.12 -7.83 -12.73
CA ALA A 201 -11.35 -7.08 -11.73
C ALA A 201 -11.99 -7.20 -10.34
N GLY A 202 -11.14 -7.23 -9.31
CA GLY A 202 -11.57 -7.11 -7.92
C GLY A 202 -11.91 -5.67 -7.54
N GLN A 203 -12.61 -5.51 -6.43
CA GLN A 203 -12.90 -4.21 -5.82
C GLN A 203 -11.97 -3.97 -4.63
N PRO A 204 -11.58 -2.71 -4.32
CA PRO A 204 -10.77 -2.39 -3.15
C PRO A 204 -11.28 -2.99 -1.85
N ALA A 205 -12.61 -3.03 -1.67
CA ALA A 205 -13.24 -3.61 -0.47
C ALA A 205 -12.98 -5.12 -0.31
N GLU A 206 -12.67 -5.84 -1.39
CA GLU A 206 -12.37 -7.27 -1.35
C GLU A 206 -10.95 -7.55 -0.80
N LEU A 207 -10.07 -6.53 -0.78
CA LEU A 207 -8.72 -6.62 -0.22
C LEU A 207 -8.66 -6.24 1.25
N ALA A 208 -9.52 -5.31 1.68
CA ALA A 208 -9.50 -4.72 3.00
C ALA A 208 -9.47 -5.76 4.15
N PRO A 209 -10.23 -6.88 4.11
CA PRO A 209 -10.19 -7.91 5.15
C PRO A 209 -8.80 -8.54 5.33
N VAL A 210 -8.00 -8.67 4.26
CA VAL A 210 -6.65 -9.24 4.34
C VAL A 210 -5.71 -8.29 5.09
N TYR A 211 -5.83 -6.98 4.87
CA TYR A 211 -5.06 -5.98 5.64
C TYR A 211 -5.40 -6.04 7.12
N VAL A 212 -6.69 -6.10 7.45
CA VAL A 212 -7.17 -6.21 8.84
C VAL A 212 -6.65 -7.51 9.48
N PHE A 213 -6.80 -8.65 8.81
CA PHE A 213 -6.27 -9.93 9.28
C PHE A 213 -4.78 -9.85 9.59
N LEU A 214 -3.96 -9.36 8.64
CA LEU A 214 -2.51 -9.28 8.80
C LEU A 214 -2.08 -8.35 9.93
N ALA A 215 -2.86 -7.33 10.25
CA ALA A 215 -2.60 -6.43 11.36
C ALA A 215 -3.07 -6.98 12.71
N SER A 216 -4.10 -7.80 12.73
CA SER A 216 -4.74 -8.31 13.95
C SER A 216 -3.96 -9.43 14.65
N ASN A 217 -4.42 -9.79 15.86
CA ASN A 217 -3.88 -10.91 16.61
C ASN A 217 -4.18 -12.28 15.97
N ASP A 218 -5.15 -12.37 15.06
CA ASP A 218 -5.45 -13.60 14.33
C ASP A 218 -4.26 -14.00 13.43
N ALA A 219 -3.41 -13.04 13.05
CA ALA A 219 -2.16 -13.26 12.32
C ALA A 219 -0.92 -13.37 13.22
N SER A 220 -1.08 -13.71 14.53
CA SER A 220 0.04 -13.72 15.49
C SER A 220 1.20 -14.64 15.12
N TYR A 221 0.95 -15.68 14.30
CA TYR A 221 1.99 -16.59 13.79
C TYR A 221 2.28 -16.37 12.29
N VAL A 222 1.90 -15.21 11.75
CA VAL A 222 2.08 -14.85 10.34
C VAL A 222 3.05 -13.70 10.23
N THR A 223 4.24 -13.94 9.68
CA THR A 223 5.23 -12.90 9.35
C THR A 223 6.08 -13.35 8.16
N ALA A 224 6.69 -12.40 7.45
CA ALA A 224 7.49 -12.64 6.25
C ALA A 224 6.71 -13.30 5.09
N GLN A 225 5.38 -13.13 5.05
CA GLN A 225 4.53 -13.67 4.00
C GLN A 225 4.03 -12.57 3.07
N VAL A 226 3.79 -12.93 1.81
CA VAL A 226 3.08 -12.12 0.83
C VAL A 226 1.81 -12.86 0.44
N TYR A 227 0.65 -12.23 0.66
CA TYR A 227 -0.66 -12.80 0.38
C TYR A 227 -1.22 -12.25 -0.92
N GLY A 228 -1.48 -13.14 -1.88
CA GLY A 228 -2.16 -12.80 -3.12
C GLY A 228 -3.66 -12.59 -2.92
N VAL A 229 -4.18 -11.46 -3.38
CA VAL A 229 -5.62 -11.20 -3.56
C VAL A 229 -5.82 -10.86 -5.03
N THR A 230 -5.87 -11.88 -5.87
CA THR A 230 -5.50 -11.80 -7.28
C THR A 230 -6.60 -12.25 -8.24
N GLY A 231 -7.74 -12.76 -7.72
CA GLY A 231 -8.72 -13.42 -8.57
C GLY A 231 -8.24 -14.73 -9.19
N GLY A 232 -7.13 -15.30 -8.66
CA GLY A 232 -6.56 -16.58 -9.09
C GLY A 232 -5.26 -16.49 -9.89
N GLU A 233 -4.72 -15.30 -10.11
CA GLU A 233 -3.37 -15.18 -10.68
C GLU A 233 -2.31 -15.69 -9.68
N ALA A 234 -1.33 -16.44 -10.18
CA ALA A 234 -0.28 -16.99 -9.35
C ALA A 234 0.71 -15.91 -8.88
N ILE A 235 1.11 -15.99 -7.61
CA ILE A 235 2.19 -15.17 -7.02
C ILE A 235 3.37 -16.06 -6.58
N ASN A 236 3.74 -17.01 -7.40
CA ASN A 236 4.85 -17.90 -7.09
C ASN A 236 6.16 -17.28 -7.58
N LEU A 237 7.16 -17.24 -6.69
CA LEU A 237 8.56 -17.02 -7.05
C LEU A 237 9.19 -18.32 -7.54
#